data_bfaaf06cede540f8cb9087873c68d12c
#
_entry.id   bfaaf06cede540f8cb9087873c68d12c
#
_cell.length_a   1.000
_cell.length_b   1.000
_cell.length_c   1.000
_cell.angle_alpha   90.00
_cell.angle_beta   90.00
_cell.angle_gamma   90.00
#
_symmetry.space_group_name_H-M   'P 1'
#
loop_
_entity.id
_entity.type
_entity.pdbx_description
1 polymer ?
#
loop_
_entity_poly.entity_id
_entity_poly.type
_entity_poly.pdbx_seq_one_letter_code
_entity_poly.pdbx_strand_id
1 'polypeptide(L)'
;NITGKTKTGMNKLAVLVLKWCDGSYLEDQDKFRMSGIFRDVHLIFRPKEYVRDFTVTTPVDFAGNTARVEVKLDSVVGEPQVICELWDKDTLLGECEAKDGSAAFSVKDPVLWNAEEPYQYTLKLRTPEEILVQKVGIRTISIKDGVVLINERPVKFKGVNRHDSSPYTGAVVSRVDAMFDLRIMKEANINAIRTSHYP
;
A
#
# COMPACT_ATOMS: atom_id res chain seq x y z
N ASN A 1 -1.88 3.17 20.90
CA ASN A 1 -1.61 4.59 21.09
C ASN A 1 -0.97 4.80 22.46
N ILE A 2 0.21 5.45 22.49
CA ILE A 2 0.97 5.76 23.70
C ILE A 2 0.99 7.26 24.01
N THR A 3 0.19 8.06 23.30
CA THR A 3 0.01 9.49 23.57
C THR A 3 -0.41 9.69 25.04
N GLY A 4 0.27 10.57 25.76
CA GLY A 4 0.06 10.79 27.19
C GLY A 4 0.66 9.72 28.13
N LYS A 5 1.26 8.67 27.59
CA LYS A 5 2.03 7.67 28.36
C LYS A 5 3.54 7.95 28.36
N THR A 6 3.99 8.85 27.49
CA THR A 6 5.39 9.26 27.36
C THR A 6 5.66 10.51 28.17
N LYS A 7 6.91 10.66 28.58
CA LYS A 7 7.43 11.86 29.28
C LYS A 7 8.66 12.39 28.57
N THR A 8 9.00 13.63 28.85
CA THR A 8 10.26 14.22 28.35
C THR A 8 11.47 13.44 28.88
N GLY A 9 12.43 13.17 28.00
CA GLY A 9 13.63 12.39 28.32
C GLY A 9 13.44 10.89 28.07
N MET A 10 14.13 10.08 28.86
CA MET A 10 14.16 8.64 28.66
C MET A 10 12.81 7.97 29.00
N ASN A 11 12.29 7.19 28.07
CA ASN A 11 11.13 6.33 28.25
C ASN A 11 11.55 4.87 28.06
N LYS A 12 10.94 3.96 28.79
CA LYS A 12 11.17 2.52 28.67
C LYS A 12 9.92 1.85 28.12
N LEU A 13 10.07 1.18 26.98
CA LEU A 13 9.04 0.32 26.39
C LEU A 13 9.42 -1.14 26.63
N ALA A 14 8.51 -1.94 27.15
CA ALA A 14 8.68 -3.37 27.29
C ALA A 14 7.58 -4.09 26.52
N VAL A 15 7.96 -5.09 25.73
CA VAL A 15 7.04 -5.93 24.96
C VAL A 15 7.30 -7.37 25.34
N LEU A 16 6.25 -8.06 25.83
CA LEU A 16 6.30 -9.49 26.12
C LEU A 16 5.80 -10.26 24.89
N VAL A 17 6.66 -11.07 24.31
CA VAL A 17 6.31 -11.98 23.21
C VAL A 17 6.39 -13.42 23.71
N LEU A 18 5.25 -14.10 23.71
CA LEU A 18 5.18 -15.51 24.12
C LEU A 18 5.47 -16.41 22.91
N LYS A 19 6.34 -17.42 23.12
CA LYS A 19 6.70 -18.38 22.06
C LYS A 19 5.52 -19.31 21.71
N TRP A 20 4.72 -19.65 22.69
CA TRP A 20 3.63 -20.61 22.57
C TRP A 20 2.30 -19.95 22.87
N CYS A 21 1.29 -20.25 22.07
CA CYS A 21 -0.10 -19.87 22.23
C CYS A 21 -0.99 -20.99 21.70
N ASP A 22 -2.30 -20.87 21.81
CA ASP A 22 -3.25 -21.88 21.34
C ASP A 22 -3.06 -22.18 19.84
N GLY A 23 -2.83 -21.15 19.03
CA GLY A 23 -2.53 -21.30 17.60
C GLY A 23 -1.28 -22.15 17.31
N SER A 24 -0.29 -22.19 18.23
CA SER A 24 0.89 -23.02 18.05
C SER A 24 0.60 -24.53 18.03
N TYR A 25 -0.53 -24.94 18.59
CA TYR A 25 -0.99 -26.34 18.66
C TYR A 25 -2.11 -26.64 17.67
N LEU A 26 -2.93 -25.64 17.33
CA LEU A 26 -4.10 -25.80 16.48
C LEU A 26 -3.83 -25.54 15.00
N GLU A 27 -2.79 -24.76 14.73
CA GLU A 27 -2.42 -24.37 13.37
C GLU A 27 -1.12 -25.05 12.93
N ASP A 28 -1.08 -25.51 11.70
CA ASP A 28 0.14 -25.99 11.04
C ASP A 28 0.27 -25.36 9.65
N GLN A 29 1.23 -24.47 9.50
CA GLN A 29 1.50 -23.75 8.26
C GLN A 29 2.97 -23.96 7.85
N ASP A 30 3.22 -23.88 6.56
CA ASP A 30 4.57 -23.98 5.94
C ASP A 30 5.46 -22.78 6.32
N LYS A 31 5.71 -22.59 7.62
CA LYS A 31 6.56 -21.52 8.13
C LYS A 31 7.55 -22.04 9.15
N PHE A 32 8.69 -21.38 9.23
CA PHE A 32 9.59 -21.60 10.35
C PHE A 32 8.90 -21.27 11.67
N ARG A 33 8.97 -22.18 12.64
CA ARG A 33 8.43 -21.98 13.98
C ARG A 33 9.40 -21.16 14.83
N MET A 34 9.58 -19.90 14.42
CA MET A 34 10.37 -18.92 15.14
C MET A 34 9.46 -18.05 16.00
N SER A 35 10.03 -17.42 17.01
CA SER A 35 9.33 -16.47 17.88
C SER A 35 10.16 -15.22 18.08
N GLY A 36 9.53 -14.19 18.63
CA GLY A 36 10.15 -12.89 18.87
C GLY A 36 9.69 -11.85 17.87
N ILE A 37 10.29 -10.68 17.94
CA ILE A 37 10.04 -9.56 17.04
C ILE A 37 11.13 -9.60 15.97
N PHE A 38 10.79 -9.99 14.75
CA PHE A 38 11.72 -10.19 13.65
C PHE A 38 11.68 -9.08 12.60
N ARG A 39 10.86 -8.03 12.81
CA ARG A 39 10.78 -6.84 11.98
C ARG A 39 10.99 -5.59 12.84
N ASP A 40 11.26 -4.48 12.19
CA ASP A 40 11.52 -3.20 12.85
C ASP A 40 10.34 -2.74 13.72
N VAL A 41 10.68 -2.09 14.82
CA VAL A 41 9.70 -1.44 15.71
C VAL A 41 9.81 0.07 15.52
N HIS A 42 8.73 0.69 15.09
CA HIS A 42 8.69 2.12 14.81
C HIS A 42 7.85 2.88 15.82
N LEU A 43 8.33 4.04 16.24
CA LEU A 43 7.53 5.06 16.90
C LEU A 43 7.10 6.08 15.85
N ILE A 44 5.79 6.19 15.64
CA ILE A 44 5.23 7.16 14.71
C ILE A 44 4.77 8.37 15.51
N PHE A 45 5.37 9.51 15.21
CA PHE A 45 4.94 10.82 15.71
C PHE A 45 4.02 11.45 14.66
N ARG A 46 2.85 11.86 15.10
CA ARG A 46 1.88 12.54 14.24
C ARG A 46 1.55 13.91 14.83
N PRO A 47 1.20 14.89 14.02
CA PRO A 47 0.67 16.15 14.49
C PRO A 47 -0.63 15.93 15.28
N LYS A 48 -1.18 16.98 15.90
CA LYS A 48 -2.46 16.88 16.62
C LYS A 48 -3.62 16.66 15.66
N GLU A 49 -3.52 17.23 14.48
CA GLU A 49 -4.51 17.14 13.41
C GLU A 49 -3.87 16.51 12.19
N TYR A 50 -4.44 15.40 11.72
CA TYR A 50 -3.84 14.63 10.63
C TYR A 50 -4.86 13.73 9.93
N VAL A 51 -4.54 13.36 8.70
CA VAL A 51 -5.28 12.33 7.96
C VAL A 51 -4.79 10.96 8.42
N ARG A 52 -5.65 10.20 9.08
CA ARG A 52 -5.32 8.87 9.57
C ARG A 52 -5.39 7.81 8.48
N ASP A 53 -6.44 7.88 7.65
CA ASP A 53 -6.70 6.91 6.59
C ASP A 53 -7.49 7.52 5.45
N PHE A 54 -7.25 7.03 4.23
CA PHE A 54 -7.96 7.46 3.04
C PHE A 54 -7.97 6.36 1.98
N THR A 55 -9.01 6.36 1.15
CA THR A 55 -9.18 5.45 0.01
C THR A 55 -9.03 6.23 -1.30
N VAL A 56 -8.40 5.59 -2.28
CA VAL A 56 -8.29 6.11 -3.65
C VAL A 56 -8.93 5.13 -4.61
N THR A 57 -9.85 5.64 -5.44
CA THR A 57 -10.47 4.89 -6.55
C THR A 57 -10.13 5.54 -7.88
N THR A 58 -10.07 4.72 -8.94
CA THR A 58 -9.64 5.19 -10.27
C THR A 58 -10.57 4.71 -11.38
N PRO A 59 -11.87 5.12 -11.38
CA PRO A 59 -12.77 4.76 -12.46
C PRO A 59 -12.27 5.32 -13.79
N VAL A 60 -12.38 4.50 -14.85
CA VAL A 60 -11.95 4.82 -16.21
C VAL A 60 -13.14 4.79 -17.16
N ASP A 61 -13.30 5.84 -17.94
CA ASP A 61 -14.19 5.89 -19.09
C ASP A 61 -13.37 5.59 -20.35
N PHE A 62 -13.45 4.36 -20.83
CA PHE A 62 -12.71 3.93 -22.03
C PHE A 62 -13.23 4.57 -23.31
N ALA A 63 -14.53 4.90 -23.39
CA ALA A 63 -15.13 5.55 -24.57
C ALA A 63 -14.67 7.01 -24.69
N GLY A 64 -14.62 7.72 -23.57
CA GLY A 64 -14.16 9.10 -23.52
C GLY A 64 -12.66 9.26 -23.36
N ASN A 65 -11.89 8.17 -23.23
CA ASN A 65 -10.46 8.14 -22.91
C ASN A 65 -10.10 9.06 -21.73
N THR A 66 -10.87 8.94 -20.66
CA THR A 66 -10.69 9.72 -19.44
C THR A 66 -10.69 8.83 -18.21
N ALA A 67 -10.03 9.26 -17.14
CA ALA A 67 -10.11 8.64 -15.84
C ALA A 67 -10.37 9.67 -14.76
N ARG A 68 -10.94 9.23 -13.64
CA ARG A 68 -11.01 10.02 -12.42
C ARG A 68 -10.12 9.40 -11.36
N VAL A 69 -9.40 10.23 -10.63
CA VAL A 69 -8.74 9.81 -9.39
C VAL A 69 -9.56 10.42 -8.25
N GLU A 70 -10.29 9.57 -7.57
CA GLU A 70 -11.19 9.96 -6.48
C GLU A 70 -10.55 9.62 -5.16
N VAL A 71 -10.49 10.59 -4.26
CA VAL A 71 -9.91 10.47 -2.93
C VAL A 71 -11.04 10.61 -1.91
N LYS A 72 -11.13 9.69 -0.98
CA LYS A 72 -12.04 9.76 0.15
C LYS A 72 -11.24 9.66 1.44
N LEU A 73 -11.39 10.63 2.31
CA LEU A 73 -10.80 10.62 3.64
C LEU A 73 -11.65 9.73 4.55
N ASP A 74 -11.18 8.55 4.88
CA ASP A 74 -11.93 7.57 5.67
C ASP A 74 -11.82 7.82 7.18
N SER A 75 -10.71 8.40 7.62
CA SER A 75 -10.50 8.78 9.01
C SER A 75 -9.58 9.98 9.13
N VAL A 76 -10.04 11.00 9.81
CA VAL A 76 -9.30 12.23 10.09
C VAL A 76 -9.34 12.50 11.59
N VAL A 77 -8.24 12.99 12.14
CA VAL A 77 -8.13 13.42 13.54
C VAL A 77 -8.03 14.94 13.57
N GLY A 78 -8.92 15.58 14.33
CA GLY A 78 -9.07 17.04 14.29
C GLY A 78 -9.79 17.50 13.03
N GLU A 79 -9.57 18.75 12.63
CA GLU A 79 -10.18 19.39 11.46
C GLU A 79 -9.10 20.04 10.56
N PRO A 80 -8.08 19.29 10.11
CA PRO A 80 -7.05 19.87 9.27
C PRO A 80 -7.61 20.24 7.90
N GLN A 81 -7.20 21.37 7.38
CA GLN A 81 -7.38 21.65 5.96
C GLN A 81 -6.54 20.66 5.16
N VAL A 82 -7.14 19.92 4.23
CA VAL A 82 -6.46 18.94 3.41
C VAL A 82 -6.47 19.37 1.95
N ILE A 83 -5.30 19.67 1.41
CA ILE A 83 -5.10 19.97 0.01
C ILE A 83 -4.60 18.70 -0.68
N CYS A 84 -5.32 18.28 -1.70
CA CYS A 84 -4.96 17.13 -2.53
C CYS A 84 -4.33 17.62 -3.84
N GLU A 85 -3.20 17.01 -4.21
CA GLU A 85 -2.48 17.30 -5.45
C GLU A 85 -2.28 16.00 -6.22
N LEU A 86 -2.58 15.99 -7.52
CA LEU A 86 -2.27 14.86 -8.40
C LEU A 86 -1.15 15.26 -9.36
N TRP A 87 -0.12 14.42 -9.42
CA TRP A 87 1.08 14.64 -10.21
C TRP A 87 1.33 13.51 -11.21
N ASP A 88 1.73 13.87 -12.41
CA ASP A 88 2.34 12.97 -13.38
C ASP A 88 3.83 13.28 -13.45
N LYS A 89 4.66 12.41 -12.84
CA LYS A 89 6.09 12.67 -12.63
C LYS A 89 6.29 14.04 -11.95
N ASP A 90 6.84 15.00 -12.68
CA ASP A 90 7.12 16.37 -12.20
C ASP A 90 6.04 17.39 -12.62
N THR A 91 4.99 16.95 -13.30
CA THR A 91 3.90 17.81 -13.77
C THR A 91 2.70 17.73 -12.83
N LEU A 92 2.29 18.86 -12.29
CA LEU A 92 1.04 18.97 -11.52
C LEU A 92 -0.15 18.91 -12.48
N LEU A 93 -0.98 17.87 -12.35
CA LEU A 93 -2.21 17.71 -13.12
C LEU A 93 -3.39 18.47 -12.53
N GLY A 94 -3.41 18.62 -11.22
CA GLY A 94 -4.46 19.37 -10.52
C GLY A 94 -4.21 19.45 -9.02
N GLU A 95 -4.82 20.48 -8.42
CA GLU A 95 -4.84 20.71 -6.98
C GLU A 95 -6.28 21.08 -6.57
N CYS A 96 -6.75 20.52 -5.49
CA CYS A 96 -8.04 20.91 -4.88
C CYS A 96 -8.06 20.63 -3.39
N GLU A 97 -8.87 21.37 -2.65
CA GLU A 97 -9.15 21.09 -1.25
C GLU A 97 -10.16 19.94 -1.14
N ALA A 98 -9.93 19.02 -0.20
CA ALA A 98 -10.89 17.97 0.11
C ALA A 98 -12.12 18.59 0.79
N LYS A 99 -13.27 18.58 0.10
CA LYS A 99 -14.55 19.07 0.61
C LYS A 99 -15.40 17.89 1.06
N ASP A 100 -16.01 18.00 2.22
CA ASP A 100 -16.81 16.92 2.83
C ASP A 100 -16.05 15.58 2.85
N GLY A 101 -14.74 15.65 3.11
CA GLY A 101 -13.87 14.48 3.14
C GLY A 101 -13.56 13.85 1.78
N SER A 102 -13.78 14.58 0.67
CA SER A 102 -13.58 14.03 -0.67
C SER A 102 -12.87 15.00 -1.61
N ALA A 103 -12.07 14.47 -2.53
CA ALA A 103 -11.46 15.21 -3.63
C ALA A 103 -11.48 14.36 -4.90
N ALA A 104 -11.48 14.97 -6.07
CA ALA A 104 -11.44 14.25 -7.33
C ALA A 104 -10.69 15.01 -8.41
N PHE A 105 -9.95 14.26 -9.24
CA PHE A 105 -9.21 14.77 -10.40
C PHE A 105 -9.69 14.09 -11.66
N SER A 106 -9.80 14.84 -12.75
CA SER A 106 -10.01 14.28 -14.09
C SER A 106 -8.69 14.21 -14.84
N VAL A 107 -8.37 13.03 -15.35
CA VAL A 107 -7.17 12.79 -16.14
C VAL A 107 -7.59 12.45 -17.56
N LYS A 108 -7.23 13.28 -18.51
CA LYS A 108 -7.46 13.05 -19.93
C LYS A 108 -6.31 12.24 -20.50
N ASP A 109 -6.60 11.32 -21.41
CA ASP A 109 -5.63 10.41 -22.04
C ASP A 109 -4.71 9.71 -21.00
N PRO A 110 -5.30 9.01 -19.97
CA PRO A 110 -4.52 8.48 -18.89
C PRO A 110 -3.61 7.33 -19.33
N VAL A 111 -2.39 7.30 -18.79
CA VAL A 111 -1.53 6.12 -18.90
C VAL A 111 -2.01 5.10 -17.87
N LEU A 112 -2.59 4.01 -18.35
CA LEU A 112 -3.14 2.98 -17.49
C LEU A 112 -2.06 2.05 -16.94
N TRP A 113 -2.19 1.71 -15.67
CA TRP A 113 -1.33 0.73 -15.02
C TRP A 113 -1.64 -0.69 -15.54
N ASN A 114 -0.61 -1.45 -15.83
CA ASN A 114 -0.69 -2.88 -16.03
C ASN A 114 0.57 -3.57 -15.46
N ALA A 115 0.59 -4.91 -15.38
CA ALA A 115 1.70 -5.65 -14.76
C ALA A 115 3.02 -5.58 -15.58
N GLU A 116 2.94 -5.31 -16.88
CA GLU A 116 4.12 -5.15 -17.75
C GLU A 116 4.68 -3.72 -17.68
N GLU A 117 3.78 -2.75 -17.68
CA GLU A 117 4.10 -1.32 -17.59
C GLU A 117 3.34 -0.71 -16.39
N PRO A 118 3.88 -0.86 -15.18
CA PRO A 118 3.19 -0.45 -13.95
C PRO A 118 3.27 1.08 -13.73
N TYR A 119 2.68 1.84 -14.64
CA TYR A 119 2.69 3.29 -14.56
C TYR A 119 1.98 3.81 -13.33
N GLN A 120 2.56 4.81 -12.67
CA GLN A 120 2.01 5.38 -11.45
C GLN A 120 2.08 6.90 -11.45
N TYR A 121 0.96 7.50 -11.14
CA TYR A 121 0.84 8.90 -10.74
C TYR A 121 1.24 9.06 -9.27
N THR A 122 1.40 10.29 -8.82
CA THR A 122 1.67 10.59 -7.41
C THR A 122 0.57 11.47 -6.87
N LEU A 123 -0.16 10.96 -5.89
CA LEU A 123 -1.12 11.72 -5.10
C LEU A 123 -0.39 12.24 -3.85
N LYS A 124 -0.57 13.53 -3.55
CA LYS A 124 -0.12 14.14 -2.30
C LYS A 124 -1.33 14.70 -1.56
N LEU A 125 -1.44 14.37 -0.28
CA LEU A 125 -2.39 15.00 0.64
C LEU A 125 -1.57 15.87 1.59
N ARG A 126 -1.79 17.16 1.54
CA ARG A 126 -1.05 18.14 2.32
C ARG A 126 -1.96 18.78 3.36
N THR A 127 -1.54 18.71 4.61
CA THR A 127 -2.07 19.51 5.71
C THR A 127 -1.05 20.58 6.10
N PRO A 128 -1.37 21.51 7.01
CA PRO A 128 -0.38 22.47 7.50
C PRO A 128 0.86 21.84 8.14
N GLU A 129 0.74 20.61 8.68
CA GLU A 129 1.79 19.98 9.49
C GLU A 129 2.36 18.69 8.88
N GLU A 130 1.70 18.07 7.86
CA GLU A 130 2.21 16.85 7.23
C GLU A 130 1.91 16.78 5.73
N ILE A 131 2.68 15.95 5.03
CA ILE A 131 2.43 15.59 3.63
C ILE A 131 2.41 14.07 3.53
N LEU A 132 1.28 13.51 3.09
CA LEU A 132 1.15 12.11 2.75
C LEU A 132 1.36 11.94 1.24
N VAL A 133 2.20 10.99 0.85
CA VAL A 133 2.50 10.71 -0.56
C VAL A 133 2.09 9.29 -0.90
N GLN A 134 1.21 9.14 -1.88
CA GLN A 134 0.71 7.86 -2.35
C GLN A 134 0.94 7.68 -3.85
N LYS A 135 1.51 6.55 -4.26
CA LYS A 135 1.55 6.16 -5.67
C LYS A 135 0.21 5.58 -6.10
N VAL A 136 -0.29 6.03 -7.23
CA VAL A 136 -1.61 5.67 -7.76
C VAL A 136 -1.47 5.13 -9.17
N GLY A 137 -1.81 3.85 -9.36
CA GLY A 137 -1.94 3.26 -10.70
C GLY A 137 -3.41 3.35 -11.16
N ILE A 138 -3.66 4.06 -12.24
CA ILE A 138 -5.01 4.15 -12.82
C ILE A 138 -5.32 2.84 -13.53
N ARG A 139 -6.30 2.08 -13.03
CA ARG A 139 -6.74 0.81 -13.60
C ARG A 139 -8.16 0.46 -13.19
N THR A 140 -8.79 -0.38 -13.99
CA THR A 140 -10.03 -1.07 -13.62
C THR A 140 -9.77 -2.55 -13.44
N ILE A 141 -10.50 -3.17 -12.51
CA ILE A 141 -10.50 -4.62 -12.30
C ILE A 141 -11.96 -5.06 -12.32
N SER A 142 -12.27 -6.04 -13.15
CA SER A 142 -13.61 -6.61 -13.23
C SER A 142 -13.55 -8.12 -13.48
N ILE A 143 -14.68 -8.79 -13.25
CA ILE A 143 -14.85 -10.20 -13.59
C ILE A 143 -16.02 -10.28 -14.56
N LYS A 144 -15.78 -10.85 -15.74
CA LYS A 144 -16.81 -11.08 -16.74
C LYS A 144 -16.73 -12.54 -17.21
N ASP A 145 -17.86 -13.23 -17.17
CA ASP A 145 -17.96 -14.64 -17.57
C ASP A 145 -16.91 -15.56 -16.89
N GLY A 146 -16.62 -15.30 -15.61
CA GLY A 146 -15.61 -16.03 -14.84
C GLY A 146 -14.16 -15.68 -15.15
N VAL A 147 -13.91 -14.68 -15.99
CA VAL A 147 -12.58 -14.21 -16.38
C VAL A 147 -12.26 -12.88 -15.70
N VAL A 148 -11.08 -12.80 -15.08
CA VAL A 148 -10.56 -11.53 -14.52
C VAL A 148 -10.08 -10.64 -15.65
N LEU A 149 -10.53 -9.40 -15.64
CA LEU A 149 -10.12 -8.36 -16.58
C LEU A 149 -9.39 -7.26 -15.84
N ILE A 150 -8.28 -6.81 -16.41
CA ILE A 150 -7.61 -5.54 -16.02
C ILE A 150 -7.69 -4.63 -17.24
N ASN A 151 -8.25 -3.42 -17.07
CA ASN A 151 -8.48 -2.46 -18.14
C ASN A 151 -9.22 -3.09 -19.33
N GLU A 152 -10.30 -3.85 -19.02
CA GLU A 152 -11.14 -4.59 -19.99
C GLU A 152 -10.40 -5.69 -20.76
N ARG A 153 -9.15 -6.00 -20.43
CA ARG A 153 -8.37 -7.07 -21.07
C ARG A 153 -8.28 -8.29 -20.17
N PRO A 154 -8.52 -9.50 -20.72
CA PRO A 154 -8.36 -10.74 -19.96
C PRO A 154 -6.95 -10.90 -19.42
N VAL A 155 -6.84 -11.29 -18.15
CA VAL A 155 -5.56 -11.55 -17.51
C VAL A 155 -5.49 -12.98 -17.04
N LYS A 156 -4.40 -13.66 -17.40
CA LYS A 156 -4.03 -14.96 -16.84
C LYS A 156 -2.89 -14.75 -15.82
N PHE A 157 -3.18 -15.10 -14.56
CA PHE A 157 -2.15 -15.03 -13.52
C PHE A 157 -1.15 -16.19 -13.70
N LYS A 158 0.06 -15.84 -14.09
CA LYS A 158 1.23 -16.72 -14.05
C LYS A 158 1.95 -16.42 -12.73
N GLY A 159 1.42 -16.96 -11.64
CA GLY A 159 1.77 -16.58 -10.30
C GLY A 159 2.51 -17.66 -9.52
N VAL A 160 3.24 -17.23 -8.50
CA VAL A 160 3.93 -18.10 -7.54
C VAL A 160 3.59 -17.69 -6.11
N ASN A 161 3.68 -18.65 -5.19
CA ASN A 161 3.71 -18.36 -3.76
C ASN A 161 5.14 -17.99 -3.35
N ARG A 162 5.27 -16.94 -2.56
CA ARG A 162 6.55 -16.52 -2.01
C ARG A 162 6.49 -16.47 -0.49
N HIS A 163 7.40 -17.15 0.16
CA HIS A 163 7.66 -17.04 1.59
C HIS A 163 8.74 -15.99 1.86
N ASP A 164 8.59 -15.21 2.92
CA ASP A 164 9.69 -14.44 3.49
C ASP A 164 10.58 -15.43 4.25
N SER A 165 11.59 -15.95 3.57
CA SER A 165 12.55 -16.89 4.15
C SER A 165 13.93 -16.72 3.53
N SER A 166 14.94 -16.85 4.36
CA SER A 166 16.34 -16.81 3.97
C SER A 166 17.09 -17.96 4.62
N PRO A 167 18.00 -18.65 3.91
CA PRO A 167 18.82 -19.72 4.50
C PRO A 167 19.78 -19.20 5.58
N TYR A 168 20.04 -17.91 5.62
CA TYR A 168 20.99 -17.29 6.57
C TYR A 168 20.28 -16.64 7.76
N THR A 169 19.13 -16.00 7.54
CA THR A 169 18.46 -15.15 8.53
C THR A 169 17.05 -15.63 8.90
N GLY A 170 16.62 -16.79 8.38
CA GLY A 170 15.32 -17.36 8.65
C GLY A 170 14.17 -16.50 8.11
N ALA A 171 13.28 -16.06 8.97
CA ALA A 171 12.13 -15.22 8.59
C ALA A 171 12.48 -13.72 8.42
N VAL A 172 13.72 -13.33 8.67
CA VAL A 172 14.19 -11.95 8.49
C VAL A 172 14.70 -11.80 7.06
N VAL A 173 13.89 -11.16 6.22
CA VAL A 173 14.20 -10.91 4.80
C VAL A 173 14.37 -9.42 4.59
N SER A 174 15.50 -9.04 3.99
CA SER A 174 15.78 -7.65 3.67
C SER A 174 15.06 -7.21 2.39
N ARG A 175 14.97 -5.88 2.20
CA ARG A 175 14.47 -5.33 0.92
C ARG A 175 15.32 -5.76 -0.26
N VAL A 176 16.63 -5.95 -0.06
CA VAL A 176 17.55 -6.38 -1.12
C VAL A 176 17.22 -7.80 -1.57
N ASP A 177 16.99 -8.71 -0.61
CA ASP A 177 16.58 -10.08 -0.91
C ASP A 177 15.25 -10.13 -1.66
N ALA A 178 14.27 -9.36 -1.19
CA ALA A 178 12.97 -9.27 -1.85
C ALA A 178 13.08 -8.73 -3.30
N MET A 179 13.91 -7.71 -3.52
CA MET A 179 14.16 -7.17 -4.86
C MET A 179 14.88 -8.16 -5.78
N PHE A 180 15.77 -8.98 -5.23
CA PHE A 180 16.44 -10.04 -5.97
C PHE A 180 15.43 -11.10 -6.43
N ASP A 181 14.56 -11.58 -5.54
CA ASP A 181 13.50 -12.53 -5.87
C ASP A 181 12.56 -11.97 -6.95
N LEU A 182 12.13 -10.71 -6.81
CA LEU A 182 11.25 -10.04 -7.77
C LEU A 182 11.89 -9.96 -9.17
N ARG A 183 13.21 -9.70 -9.24
CA ARG A 183 13.94 -9.70 -10.51
C ARG A 183 13.90 -11.05 -11.19
N ILE A 184 14.27 -12.13 -10.47
CA ILE A 184 14.23 -13.50 -11.00
C ILE A 184 12.82 -13.85 -11.48
N MET A 185 11.80 -13.52 -10.70
CA MET A 185 10.39 -13.76 -11.07
C MET A 185 10.01 -13.01 -12.35
N LYS A 186 10.43 -11.76 -12.49
CA LYS A 186 10.16 -10.96 -13.68
C LYS A 186 10.89 -11.53 -14.92
N GLU A 187 12.14 -11.96 -14.78
CA GLU A 187 12.93 -12.61 -15.83
C GLU A 187 12.29 -13.96 -16.26
N ALA A 188 11.66 -14.68 -15.29
CA ALA A 188 10.91 -15.89 -15.56
C ALA A 188 9.48 -15.65 -16.07
N ASN A 189 9.12 -14.41 -16.43
CA ASN A 189 7.79 -14.03 -16.92
C ASN A 189 6.63 -14.33 -15.93
N ILE A 190 6.89 -14.20 -14.65
CA ILE A 190 5.88 -14.29 -13.59
C ILE A 190 5.25 -12.90 -13.43
N ASN A 191 3.92 -12.83 -13.44
CA ASN A 191 3.16 -11.58 -13.37
C ASN A 191 2.33 -11.42 -12.10
N ALA A 192 2.36 -12.40 -11.20
CA ALA A 192 1.62 -12.37 -9.94
C ALA A 192 2.39 -13.09 -8.84
N ILE A 193 2.27 -12.60 -7.62
CA ILE A 193 2.89 -13.19 -6.42
C ILE A 193 1.84 -13.25 -5.32
N ARG A 194 1.72 -14.41 -4.68
CA ARG A 194 0.98 -14.53 -3.44
C ARG A 194 1.95 -14.53 -2.27
N THR A 195 1.79 -13.59 -1.36
CA THR A 195 2.55 -13.58 -0.11
C THR A 195 2.10 -14.73 0.79
N SER A 196 2.97 -15.70 1.07
CA SER A 196 2.69 -16.91 1.83
C SER A 196 3.40 -16.88 3.17
N HIS A 197 2.79 -16.52 4.27
CA HIS A 197 1.45 -16.02 4.47
C HIS A 197 1.60 -14.81 5.40
N TYR A 198 1.94 -13.71 4.88
CA TYR A 198 2.21 -12.47 5.61
C TYR A 198 1.51 -11.30 4.90
N PRO A 199 1.08 -10.26 5.65
CA PRO A 199 0.44 -9.08 5.10
C PRO A 199 1.40 -8.19 4.31
#